data_ae7b37d351799b2fe92fb061803655db
#
_entry.id   ae7b37d351799b2fe92fb061803655db
#
_cell.length_a   1.000
_cell.length_b   1.000
_cell.length_c   1.000
_cell.angle_alpha   90.00
_cell.angle_beta   90.00
_cell.angle_gamma   90.00
#
_symmetry.space_group_name_H-M   'P 1'
#
loop_
_entity.id
_entity.type
_entity.pdbx_description
1 polymer ?
#
loop_
_entity_poly.entity_id
_entity_poly.type
_entity_poly.pdbx_seq_one_letter_code
_entity_poly.pdbx_strand_id
1 'polypeptide(L)'
;MFNIIARKTLKDYMAKYPEARIALEKWYGELLKADFNNFNSVKKNYANASLVGDDRVVFNIMGNKYRLVVRMVFEFKAIQIKWFGTHKEYDKVNVGNVKFKKL
;
A
#
# COMPACT_ATOMS: atom_id res chain seq x y z
N MET A 1 12.85 1.30 9.69
CA MET A 1 12.96 0.36 8.58
C MET A 1 11.84 -0.65 8.60
N PHE A 2 11.17 -0.83 7.48
CA PHE A 2 10.09 -1.79 7.41
C PHE A 2 10.50 -3.04 6.65
N ASN A 3 9.96 -4.18 7.08
CA ASN A 3 10.04 -5.41 6.32
C ASN A 3 8.77 -5.52 5.50
N ILE A 4 8.91 -5.48 4.17
CA ILE A 4 7.74 -5.52 3.28
C ILE A 4 7.52 -6.96 2.83
N ILE A 5 6.41 -7.51 3.29
CA ILE A 5 6.02 -8.89 3.03
C ILE A 5 5.19 -8.93 1.74
N ALA A 6 5.34 -10.02 0.99
CA ALA A 6 4.68 -10.23 -0.30
C ALA A 6 5.30 -9.38 -1.42
N ARG A 7 6.62 -9.28 -1.43
CA ARG A 7 7.35 -8.59 -2.49
C ARG A 7 7.05 -9.17 -3.86
N LYS A 8 6.86 -10.49 -3.94
CA LYS A 8 6.52 -11.15 -5.19
C LYS A 8 5.17 -10.65 -5.71
N THR A 9 4.21 -10.47 -4.82
CA THR A 9 2.91 -9.93 -5.18
C THR A 9 3.05 -8.52 -5.75
N LEU A 10 3.94 -7.72 -5.19
CA LEU A 10 4.18 -6.38 -5.71
C LEU A 10 4.77 -6.44 -7.12
N LYS A 11 5.69 -7.37 -7.38
CA LYS A 11 6.23 -7.57 -8.72
C LYS A 11 5.16 -8.01 -9.70
N ASP A 12 4.23 -8.85 -9.27
CA ASP A 12 3.12 -9.29 -10.11
C ASP A 12 2.24 -8.10 -10.49
N TYR A 13 1.99 -7.18 -9.57
CA TYR A 13 1.25 -5.96 -9.86
C TYR A 13 2.00 -5.06 -10.85
N MET A 14 3.31 -4.96 -10.72
CA MET A 14 4.11 -4.19 -11.66
C MET A 14 4.03 -4.78 -13.08
N ALA A 15 3.96 -6.10 -13.19
CA ALA A 15 3.80 -6.76 -14.47
C ALA A 15 2.41 -6.53 -15.06
N LYS A 16 1.38 -6.57 -14.22
CA LYS A 16 0.00 -6.35 -14.65
C LYS A 16 -0.27 -4.88 -14.99
N TYR A 17 0.36 -3.97 -14.27
CA TYR A 17 0.19 -2.52 -14.47
C TYR A 17 1.56 -1.87 -14.72
N PRO A 18 2.14 -2.08 -15.92
CA PRO A 18 3.51 -1.58 -16.18
C PRO A 18 3.64 -0.07 -16.01
N GLU A 19 2.56 0.65 -16.26
CA GLU A 19 2.54 2.10 -16.11
C GLU A 19 2.86 2.52 -14.67
N ALA A 20 2.45 1.71 -13.70
CA ALA A 20 2.63 2.03 -12.29
C ALA A 20 3.96 1.55 -11.72
N ARG A 21 4.78 0.85 -12.49
CA ARG A 21 5.98 0.20 -11.98
C ARG A 21 6.93 1.17 -11.30
N ILE A 22 7.23 2.29 -11.92
CA ILE A 22 8.19 3.26 -11.38
C ILE A 22 7.67 3.84 -10.06
N ALA A 23 6.38 4.18 -10.02
CA ALA A 23 5.78 4.73 -8.81
C ALA A 23 5.76 3.70 -7.67
N LEU A 24 5.51 2.44 -7.98
CA LEU A 24 5.53 1.37 -6.99
C LEU A 24 6.94 1.10 -6.48
N GLU A 25 7.94 1.13 -7.36
CA GLU A 25 9.33 0.96 -6.96
C GLU A 25 9.77 2.08 -6.03
N LYS A 26 9.36 3.30 -6.34
CA LYS A 26 9.65 4.45 -5.49
C LYS A 26 9.03 4.28 -4.10
N TRP A 27 7.75 3.92 -4.05
CA TRP A 27 7.06 3.67 -2.80
C TRP A 27 7.78 2.59 -1.99
N TYR A 28 8.12 1.49 -2.64
CA TYR A 28 8.81 0.38 -1.99
C TYR A 28 10.12 0.82 -1.36
N GLY A 29 10.94 1.54 -2.13
CA GLY A 29 12.23 2.03 -1.63
C GLY A 29 12.09 2.99 -0.48
N GLU A 30 11.08 3.87 -0.54
CA GLU A 30 10.82 4.83 0.54
C GLU A 30 10.40 4.12 1.82
N LEU A 31 9.50 3.15 1.72
CA LEU A 31 9.00 2.45 2.90
C LEU A 31 10.05 1.54 3.52
N LEU A 32 10.94 0.97 2.72
CA LEU A 32 12.05 0.18 3.27
C LEU A 32 12.92 0.98 4.22
N LYS A 33 13.09 2.27 3.94
CA LYS A 33 13.96 3.15 4.73
C LYS A 33 13.18 3.93 5.80
N ALA A 34 11.87 3.97 5.71
CA ALA A 34 11.06 4.77 6.61
C ALA A 34 11.09 4.19 8.02
N ASP A 35 10.90 5.08 8.99
CA ASP A 35 10.87 4.68 10.40
C ASP A 35 9.62 5.26 11.05
N PHE A 36 8.47 4.96 10.46
CA PHE A 36 7.20 5.39 11.00
C PHE A 36 6.82 4.54 12.21
N ASN A 37 6.26 5.20 13.23
CA ASN A 37 5.84 4.53 14.45
C ASN A 37 4.32 4.40 14.58
N ASN A 38 3.61 5.19 13.79
CA ASN A 38 2.14 5.19 13.80
C ASN A 38 1.62 5.78 12.50
N PHE A 39 0.30 5.73 12.32
CA PHE A 39 -0.31 6.25 11.10
C PHE A 39 -0.08 7.76 10.93
N ASN A 40 -0.06 8.53 12.02
CA ASN A 40 0.16 9.97 11.91
C ASN A 40 1.50 10.28 11.24
N SER A 41 2.53 9.49 11.52
CA SER A 41 3.83 9.64 10.88
C SER A 41 3.74 9.35 9.38
N VAL A 42 2.98 8.33 9.00
CA VAL A 42 2.74 8.01 7.60
C VAL A 42 2.05 9.18 6.90
N LYS A 43 1.01 9.72 7.54
CA LYS A 43 0.20 10.80 6.97
C LYS A 43 1.01 12.06 6.71
N LYS A 44 2.00 12.34 7.53
CA LYS A 44 2.87 13.50 7.33
C LYS A 44 3.68 13.43 6.04
N ASN A 45 4.02 12.23 5.62
CA ASN A 45 4.83 12.01 4.42
C ASN A 45 3.98 11.63 3.20
N TYR A 46 2.80 11.08 3.44
CA TYR A 46 1.88 10.67 2.39
C TYR A 46 0.51 11.27 2.71
N ALA A 47 0.35 12.54 2.34
CA ALA A 47 -0.83 13.31 2.72
C ALA A 47 -2.14 12.67 2.25
N ASN A 48 -2.10 11.95 1.15
CA ASN A 48 -3.28 11.29 0.59
C ASN A 48 -3.49 9.87 1.11
N ALA A 49 -2.63 9.39 2.01
CA ALA A 49 -2.82 8.08 2.60
C ALA A 49 -4.04 8.09 3.52
N SER A 50 -4.76 6.99 3.55
CA SER A 50 -5.96 6.84 4.37
C SER A 50 -5.86 5.60 5.24
N LEU A 51 -6.32 5.72 6.47
CA LEU A 51 -6.44 4.57 7.37
C LEU A 51 -7.83 4.00 7.24
N VAL A 52 -7.94 2.72 6.91
CA VAL A 52 -9.21 2.03 6.76
C VAL A 52 -9.22 0.81 7.67
N GLY A 53 -10.22 0.71 8.53
CA GLY A 53 -10.27 -0.34 9.53
C GLY A 53 -9.20 -0.13 10.59
N ASP A 54 -8.68 -1.24 11.12
CA ASP A 54 -7.76 -1.16 12.26
C ASP A 54 -6.32 -0.88 11.86
N ASP A 55 -5.85 -1.48 10.77
CA ASP A 55 -4.43 -1.44 10.43
C ASP A 55 -4.15 -1.39 8.93
N ARG A 56 -5.18 -1.15 8.13
CA ARG A 56 -5.01 -1.05 6.69
C ARG A 56 -4.79 0.38 6.27
N VAL A 57 -3.77 0.59 5.45
CA VAL A 57 -3.43 1.90 4.93
C VAL A 57 -3.55 1.85 3.41
N VAL A 58 -4.21 2.86 2.86
CA VAL A 58 -4.39 2.99 1.41
C VAL A 58 -3.52 4.12 0.92
N PHE A 59 -2.60 3.80 0.01
CA PHE A 59 -1.75 4.78 -0.62
C PHE A 59 -2.23 5.08 -2.03
N ASN A 60 -2.21 6.36 -2.41
CA ASN A 60 -2.43 6.75 -3.78
C ASN A 60 -1.11 6.56 -4.54
N ILE A 61 -1.16 5.87 -5.65
CA ILE A 61 0.02 5.60 -6.46
C ILE A 61 -0.19 6.25 -7.82
N MET A 62 0.86 6.88 -8.34
CA MET A 62 0.79 7.60 -9.61
C MET A 62 -0.29 8.68 -9.57
N GLY A 63 -0.16 9.58 -8.60
CA GLY A 63 -1.18 10.60 -8.37
C GLY A 63 -2.47 9.95 -7.88
N ASN A 64 -3.51 10.01 -8.67
CA ASN A 64 -4.81 9.49 -8.28
C ASN A 64 -5.25 8.27 -9.10
N LYS A 65 -4.36 7.71 -9.91
CA LYS A 65 -4.73 6.63 -10.84
C LYS A 65 -4.90 5.28 -10.19
N TYR A 66 -4.08 4.98 -9.19
CA TYR A 66 -4.04 3.65 -8.56
C TYR A 66 -4.14 3.76 -7.06
N ARG A 67 -4.56 2.66 -6.46
CA ARG A 67 -4.62 2.51 -4.99
C ARG A 67 -3.86 1.27 -4.59
N LEU A 68 -3.01 1.42 -3.57
CA LEU A 68 -2.28 0.31 -2.98
C LEU A 68 -2.77 0.15 -1.55
N VAL A 69 -3.28 -1.02 -1.22
CA VAL A 69 -3.78 -1.32 0.13
C VAL A 69 -2.79 -2.22 0.82
N VAL A 70 -2.34 -1.81 1.98
CA VAL A 70 -1.40 -2.59 2.79
C VAL A 70 -1.89 -2.70 4.21
N ARG A 71 -1.42 -3.72 4.92
CA ARG A 71 -1.58 -3.80 6.35
C ARG A 71 -0.25 -3.38 6.96
N MET A 72 -0.28 -2.38 7.83
CA MET A 72 0.92 -1.90 8.52
C MET A 72 0.87 -2.31 9.98
N VAL A 73 1.88 -3.05 10.40
CA VAL A 73 2.04 -3.45 11.79
C VAL A 73 3.24 -2.70 12.33
N PHE A 74 2.98 -1.54 12.92
CA PHE A 74 4.05 -0.64 13.35
C PHE A 74 4.93 -1.25 14.44
N GLU A 75 4.32 -2.01 15.32
CA GLU A 75 5.05 -2.66 16.41
C GLU A 75 6.18 -3.55 15.90
N PHE A 76 5.93 -4.26 14.82
CA PHE A 76 6.91 -5.19 14.24
C PHE A 76 7.60 -4.62 13.01
N LYS A 77 7.29 -3.38 12.65
CA LYS A 77 7.83 -2.75 11.44
C LYS A 77 7.60 -3.63 10.21
N ALA A 78 6.40 -4.16 10.09
CA ALA A 78 6.03 -5.03 8.98
C ALA A 78 4.94 -4.41 8.12
N ILE A 79 5.03 -4.60 6.81
CA ILE A 79 4.03 -4.16 5.85
C ILE A 79 3.66 -5.37 4.99
N GLN A 80 2.36 -5.68 4.96
CA GLN A 80 1.83 -6.74 4.10
C GLN A 80 1.09 -6.11 2.94
N ILE A 81 1.46 -6.46 1.72
CA ILE A 81 0.74 -6.02 0.53
C ILE A 81 -0.58 -6.78 0.47
N LYS A 82 -1.69 -6.06 0.39
CA LYS A 82 -3.02 -6.67 0.39
C LYS A 82 -3.74 -6.56 -0.94
N TRP A 83 -3.63 -5.42 -1.61
CA TRP A 83 -4.36 -5.21 -2.85
C TRP A 83 -3.78 -4.04 -3.62
N PHE A 84 -3.85 -4.10 -4.94
CA PHE A 84 -3.46 -3.01 -5.81
C PHE A 84 -4.32 -3.04 -7.07
N GLY A 85 -4.73 -1.87 -7.50
CA GLY A 85 -5.50 -1.74 -8.73
C GLY A 85 -5.78 -0.29 -9.05
N THR A 86 -6.58 -0.07 -10.08
CA THR A 86 -6.95 1.28 -10.50
C THR A 86 -7.94 1.89 -9.51
N HIS A 87 -8.06 3.22 -9.57
CA HIS A 87 -9.05 3.94 -8.77
C HIS A 87 -10.46 3.38 -8.98
N LYS A 88 -10.82 3.08 -10.23
CA LYS A 88 -12.15 2.53 -10.51
C LYS A 88 -12.34 1.15 -9.90
N GLU A 89 -11.33 0.32 -9.97
CA GLU A 89 -11.38 -1.00 -9.34
C GLU A 89 -11.52 -0.87 -7.83
N TYR A 90 -10.78 0.05 -7.25
CA TYR A 90 -10.84 0.30 -5.82
C TYR A 90 -12.24 0.73 -5.37
N ASP A 91 -12.92 1.55 -6.16
CA ASP A 91 -14.25 2.03 -5.81
C ASP A 91 -15.27 0.89 -5.70
N LYS A 92 -15.01 -0.23 -6.36
CA LYS A 92 -15.86 -1.42 -6.30
C LYS A 92 -15.53 -2.34 -5.15
N VAL A 93 -14.41 -2.08 -4.46
CA VAL A 93 -13.94 -2.91 -3.35
C VAL A 93 -14.35 -2.26 -2.05
N ASN A 94 -15.05 -3.00 -1.20
CA ASN A 94 -15.38 -2.51 0.14
C ASN A 94 -14.19 -2.76 1.06
N VAL A 95 -13.27 -1.82 1.09
CA VAL A 95 -11.97 -1.98 1.76
C VAL A 95 -12.11 -2.32 3.23
N GLY A 96 -13.12 -1.76 3.91
CA GLY A 96 -13.32 -2.01 5.33
C GLY A 96 -13.75 -3.43 5.64
N ASN A 97 -14.42 -4.09 4.71
CA ASN A 97 -14.96 -5.44 4.91
C ASN A 97 -14.27 -6.51 4.09
N VAL A 98 -13.52 -6.10 3.10
CA VAL A 98 -12.94 -7.07 2.18
C VAL A 98 -11.83 -7.87 2.82
N LYS A 99 -11.81 -9.12 2.47
CA LYS A 99 -10.76 -10.03 2.87
C LYS A 99 -9.73 -10.05 1.75
N PHE A 100 -8.68 -9.29 1.90
CA PHE A 100 -7.65 -9.18 0.87
C PHE A 100 -6.75 -10.39 0.78
N LYS A 101 -6.99 -11.39 1.57
CA LYS A 101 -6.14 -12.59 1.61
C LYS A 101 -6.13 -13.41 0.34
N LYS A 102 -6.99 -13.07 -0.61
CA LYS A 102 -7.05 -13.78 -1.90
C LYS A 102 -6.13 -13.19 -2.96
N LEU A 103 -5.36 -12.23 -2.59
CA LEU A 103 -4.41 -11.63 -3.53
C LEU A 103 -3.36 -12.64 -4.02
#